data_aeadbea0e8b5178ba7842d8b13284acd
#
_entry.id   aeadbea0e8b5178ba7842d8b13284acd
#
_cell.length_a   1.000
_cell.length_b   1.000
_cell.length_c   1.000
_cell.angle_alpha   90.00
_cell.angle_beta   90.00
_cell.angle_gamma   90.00
#
_symmetry.space_group_name_H-M   'P 1'
#
loop_
_entity.id
_entity.type
_entity.pdbx_description
1 polymer ?
#
loop_
_entity_poly.entity_id
_entity_poly.type
_entity_poly.pdbx_seq_one_letter_code
_entity_poly.pdbx_strand_id
1 'polypeptide(L)'
;QPTVDPMKAEGRPFKGVIFFGLMLTPDGPKVLEYNARFGDPEAQVVLPRLENDIVDVFEACIDGTLDQVDLKFDNDRATVCVILASDGYPVEYKKGFPIEGLEKFKGKDDYYVFHSGTKFNENGQIVTNGGRVLGVTATGKDLKEARKKAYEATEWISFENKYMSHDIGLSLIHISEST
;
A
#
# COMPACT_ATOMS: atom_id res chain seq x y z
N GLN A 1 -3.01 14.73 -17.23
CA GLN A 1 -2.97 15.00 -18.68
C GLN A 1 -1.53 15.24 -19.19
N PRO A 2 -0.62 16.01 -18.53
CA PRO A 2 0.72 16.29 -19.09
C PRO A 2 1.58 15.06 -19.44
N THR A 3 1.29 13.87 -18.91
CA THR A 3 2.00 12.62 -19.23
C THR A 3 1.27 11.81 -20.30
N VAL A 4 -0.05 11.72 -20.20
CA VAL A 4 -0.86 10.84 -21.07
C VAL A 4 -1.02 11.43 -22.48
N ASP A 5 -1.21 12.74 -22.58
CA ASP A 5 -1.39 13.40 -23.88
C ASP A 5 -0.16 13.32 -24.80
N PRO A 6 1.09 13.55 -24.33
CA PRO A 6 2.28 13.30 -25.13
C PRO A 6 2.43 11.84 -25.58
N MET A 7 2.14 10.86 -24.72
CA MET A 7 2.17 9.45 -25.09
C MET A 7 1.20 9.13 -26.23
N LYS A 8 -0.01 9.71 -26.17
CA LYS A 8 -1.00 9.58 -27.24
C LYS A 8 -0.50 10.23 -28.55
N ALA A 9 0.11 11.41 -28.45
CA ALA A 9 0.66 12.13 -29.61
C ALA A 9 1.81 11.36 -30.29
N GLU A 10 2.60 10.60 -29.51
CA GLU A 10 3.66 9.72 -30.01
C GLU A 10 3.14 8.37 -30.56
N GLY A 11 1.83 8.17 -30.64
CA GLY A 11 1.23 6.92 -31.10
C GLY A 11 1.27 5.77 -30.10
N ARG A 12 1.51 6.08 -28.82
CA ARG A 12 1.58 5.12 -27.70
C ARG A 12 0.54 5.45 -26.63
N PRO A 13 -0.76 5.39 -26.93
CA PRO A 13 -1.79 5.74 -25.96
C PRO A 13 -1.73 4.82 -24.74
N PHE A 14 -1.82 5.41 -23.55
CA PHE A 14 -1.84 4.69 -22.29
C PHE A 14 -3.28 4.58 -21.76
N LYS A 15 -3.66 3.38 -21.33
CA LYS A 15 -4.86 3.11 -20.54
C LYS A 15 -4.44 2.29 -19.32
N GLY A 16 -4.93 2.65 -18.13
CA GLY A 16 -4.61 1.95 -16.90
C GLY A 16 -4.30 2.89 -15.75
N VAL A 17 -3.58 2.37 -14.75
CA VAL A 17 -3.19 3.10 -13.55
C VAL A 17 -1.78 3.66 -13.70
N ILE A 18 -1.63 4.94 -13.41
CA ILE A 18 -0.32 5.58 -13.26
C ILE A 18 -0.19 6.05 -11.80
N PHE A 19 0.86 5.60 -11.13
CA PHE A 19 1.29 6.12 -9.84
C PHE A 19 2.47 7.08 -10.04
N PHE A 20 2.40 8.23 -9.38
CA PHE A 20 3.44 9.26 -9.40
C PHE A 20 4.09 9.34 -8.03
N GLY A 21 5.36 8.96 -7.91
CA GLY A 21 6.19 9.28 -6.76
C GLY A 21 6.60 10.75 -6.81
N LEU A 22 6.16 11.54 -5.84
CA LEU A 22 6.44 12.97 -5.79
C LEU A 22 7.21 13.34 -4.53
N MET A 23 8.15 14.28 -4.67
CA MET A 23 8.80 14.98 -3.56
C MET A 23 8.27 16.40 -3.49
N LEU A 24 7.72 16.79 -2.35
CA LEU A 24 7.36 18.19 -2.08
C LEU A 24 8.63 18.97 -1.71
N THR A 25 8.94 19.99 -2.49
CA THR A 25 10.08 20.86 -2.28
C THR A 25 9.64 22.32 -2.15
N PRO A 26 10.48 23.24 -1.63
CA PRO A 26 10.17 24.67 -1.62
C PRO A 26 9.83 25.25 -3.00
N ASP A 27 10.38 24.66 -4.07
CA ASP A 27 10.13 25.06 -5.47
C ASP A 27 8.93 24.33 -6.09
N GLY A 28 8.09 23.65 -5.29
CA GLY A 28 6.94 22.88 -5.72
C GLY A 28 7.24 21.37 -5.85
N PRO A 29 6.24 20.58 -6.28
CA PRO A 29 6.38 19.14 -6.38
C PRO A 29 7.34 18.74 -7.51
N LYS A 30 8.26 17.83 -7.20
CA LYS A 30 9.19 17.21 -8.15
C LYS A 30 8.88 15.73 -8.31
N VAL A 31 8.88 15.25 -9.54
CA VAL A 31 8.64 13.83 -9.84
C VAL A 31 9.90 13.02 -9.52
N LEU A 32 9.75 11.96 -8.73
CA LEU A 32 10.79 10.98 -8.45
C LEU A 32 10.71 9.81 -9.42
N GLU A 33 9.50 9.27 -9.61
CA GLU A 33 9.28 8.11 -10.47
C GLU A 33 7.85 8.07 -11.02
N TYR A 34 7.67 7.29 -12.08
CA TYR A 34 6.39 6.86 -12.61
C TYR A 34 6.29 5.34 -12.53
N ASN A 35 5.14 4.84 -12.08
CA ASN A 35 4.80 3.43 -12.16
C ASN A 35 3.53 3.25 -12.99
N ALA A 36 3.56 2.41 -14.02
CA ALA A 36 2.41 2.11 -14.89
C ALA A 36 1.53 1.00 -14.26
N ARG A 37 1.27 1.11 -12.97
CA ARG A 37 0.49 0.20 -12.14
C ARG A 37 0.23 0.86 -10.80
N PHE A 38 -0.60 0.23 -9.95
CA PHE A 38 -0.65 0.64 -8.55
C PHE A 38 0.73 0.52 -7.90
N GLY A 39 1.06 1.46 -7.02
CA GLY A 39 2.26 1.37 -6.21
C GLY A 39 2.20 0.23 -5.19
N ASP A 40 3.32 -0.14 -4.64
CA ASP A 40 3.46 -1.07 -3.52
C ASP A 40 4.42 -0.43 -2.49
N PRO A 41 3.90 0.04 -1.34
CA PRO A 41 2.67 -0.39 -0.66
C PRO A 41 1.42 0.50 -0.87
N GLU A 42 1.32 1.32 -1.89
CA GLU A 42 0.20 2.27 -2.08
C GLU A 42 -1.13 1.56 -2.36
N ALA A 43 -1.13 0.45 -3.11
CA ALA A 43 -2.33 -0.36 -3.35
C ALA A 43 -3.00 -0.79 -2.04
N GLN A 44 -2.21 -1.12 -1.03
CA GLN A 44 -2.66 -1.59 0.28
C GLN A 44 -3.36 -0.52 1.13
N VAL A 45 -3.30 0.75 0.73
CA VAL A 45 -4.01 1.85 1.39
C VAL A 45 -5.09 2.47 0.51
N VAL A 46 -4.98 2.38 -0.81
CA VAL A 46 -5.95 2.94 -1.75
C VAL A 46 -7.13 2.00 -1.95
N LEU A 47 -6.86 0.72 -2.25
CA LEU A 47 -7.91 -0.24 -2.59
C LEU A 47 -8.86 -0.58 -1.44
N PRO A 48 -8.44 -0.67 -0.16
CA PRO A 48 -9.38 -0.86 0.95
C PRO A 48 -10.38 0.28 1.15
N ARG A 49 -10.14 1.45 0.54
CA ARG A 49 -11.03 2.61 0.58
C ARG A 49 -11.94 2.71 -0.64
N LEU A 50 -11.70 1.93 -1.69
CA LEU A 50 -12.54 1.92 -2.88
C LEU A 50 -13.87 1.23 -2.56
N GLU A 51 -14.99 1.91 -2.82
CA GLU A 51 -16.34 1.41 -2.58
C GLU A 51 -16.95 0.73 -3.83
N ASN A 52 -16.43 1.04 -5.02
CA ASN A 52 -16.86 0.40 -6.26
C ASN A 52 -16.30 -1.01 -6.38
N ASP A 53 -16.96 -1.87 -7.14
CA ASP A 53 -16.34 -3.09 -7.64
C ASP A 53 -15.14 -2.75 -8.52
N ILE A 54 -13.98 -3.28 -8.18
CA ILE A 54 -12.72 -2.97 -8.88
C ILE A 54 -12.74 -3.49 -10.33
N VAL A 55 -13.48 -4.55 -10.62
CA VAL A 55 -13.61 -5.12 -11.97
C VAL A 55 -14.38 -4.14 -12.86
N ASP A 56 -15.49 -3.59 -12.39
CA ASP A 56 -16.27 -2.58 -13.13
C ASP A 56 -15.41 -1.35 -13.45
N VAL A 57 -14.58 -0.91 -12.49
CA VAL A 57 -13.64 0.21 -12.69
C VAL A 57 -12.59 -0.12 -13.75
N PHE A 58 -12.05 -1.34 -13.74
CA PHE A 58 -11.07 -1.77 -14.73
C PHE A 58 -11.67 -1.92 -16.13
N GLU A 59 -12.86 -2.48 -16.25
CA GLU A 59 -13.58 -2.58 -17.53
C GLU A 59 -13.86 -1.20 -18.10
N ALA A 60 -14.38 -0.29 -17.29
CA ALA A 60 -14.60 1.10 -17.73
C ALA A 60 -13.30 1.81 -18.14
N CYS A 61 -12.18 1.52 -17.49
CA CYS A 61 -10.87 2.04 -17.87
C CYS A 61 -10.44 1.50 -19.25
N ILE A 62 -10.61 0.19 -19.51
CA ILE A 62 -10.28 -0.47 -20.79
C ILE A 62 -11.15 0.09 -21.92
N ASP A 63 -12.45 0.24 -21.67
CA ASP A 63 -13.43 0.72 -22.63
C ASP A 63 -13.32 2.24 -22.89
N GLY A 64 -12.65 2.97 -21.99
CA GLY A 64 -12.50 4.42 -22.10
C GLY A 64 -13.76 5.18 -21.65
N THR A 65 -14.54 4.58 -20.75
CA THR A 65 -15.79 5.12 -20.20
C THR A 65 -15.68 5.44 -18.70
N LEU A 66 -14.47 5.53 -18.16
CA LEU A 66 -14.22 5.76 -16.74
C LEU A 66 -14.80 7.10 -16.26
N ASP A 67 -14.91 8.08 -17.13
CA ASP A 67 -15.56 9.38 -16.87
C ASP A 67 -17.08 9.28 -16.64
N GLN A 68 -17.70 8.13 -16.96
CA GLN A 68 -19.12 7.83 -16.74
C GLN A 68 -19.35 7.05 -15.43
N VAL A 69 -18.27 6.60 -14.77
CA VAL A 69 -18.33 5.87 -13.51
C VAL A 69 -18.32 6.86 -12.35
N ASP A 70 -19.31 6.78 -11.46
CA ASP A 70 -19.30 7.48 -10.18
C ASP A 70 -18.31 6.78 -9.23
N LEU A 71 -17.03 7.14 -9.37
CA LEU A 71 -15.95 6.55 -8.61
C LEU A 71 -15.98 7.03 -7.16
N LYS A 72 -16.16 6.10 -6.22
CA LYS A 72 -16.35 6.38 -4.80
C LYS A 72 -15.22 5.80 -3.96
N PHE A 73 -14.71 6.63 -3.07
CA PHE A 73 -13.78 6.25 -2.02
C PHE A 73 -14.35 6.64 -0.66
N ASP A 74 -14.13 5.80 0.34
CA ASP A 74 -14.36 6.17 1.73
C ASP A 74 -13.46 7.34 2.12
N ASN A 75 -14.03 8.54 2.15
CA ASN A 75 -13.33 9.79 2.48
C ASN A 75 -13.43 10.16 3.96
N ASP A 76 -14.25 9.45 4.72
CA ASP A 76 -14.48 9.70 6.15
C ASP A 76 -13.45 8.98 7.03
N ARG A 77 -12.67 8.10 6.45
CA ARG A 77 -11.64 7.31 7.14
C ARG A 77 -10.28 7.43 6.49
N ALA A 78 -9.24 7.32 7.30
CA ALA A 78 -7.86 7.23 6.85
C ALA A 78 -7.35 5.78 6.91
N THR A 79 -6.36 5.45 6.09
CA THR A 79 -5.74 4.13 6.04
C THR A 79 -4.22 4.26 6.07
N VAL A 80 -3.56 3.44 6.87
CA VAL A 80 -2.09 3.37 7.00
C VAL A 80 -1.63 1.94 6.82
N CYS A 81 -0.58 1.75 6.02
CA CYS A 81 0.10 0.47 5.84
C CYS A 81 1.53 0.56 6.38
N VAL A 82 1.91 -0.39 7.22
CA VAL A 82 3.28 -0.57 7.72
C VAL A 82 3.85 -1.85 7.13
N ILE A 83 4.98 -1.73 6.43
CA ILE A 83 5.66 -2.89 5.85
C ILE A 83 6.52 -3.57 6.91
N LEU A 84 6.31 -4.87 7.09
CA LEU A 84 7.19 -5.76 7.84
C LEU A 84 8.22 -6.35 6.86
N ALA A 85 9.47 -6.04 7.07
CA ALA A 85 10.59 -6.45 6.23
C ALA A 85 11.49 -7.47 6.96
N SER A 86 12.31 -8.17 6.19
CA SER A 86 13.44 -8.92 6.71
C SER A 86 14.59 -7.96 7.04
N ASP A 87 15.17 -8.05 8.23
CA ASP A 87 16.33 -7.26 8.62
C ASP A 87 17.49 -7.49 7.64
N GLY A 88 18.16 -6.39 7.26
CA GLY A 88 19.18 -6.33 6.22
C GLY A 88 18.67 -5.99 4.82
N TYR A 89 17.35 -6.01 4.58
CA TYR A 89 16.79 -5.53 3.30
C TYR A 89 17.08 -4.03 3.10
N PRO A 90 17.48 -3.55 1.90
CA PRO A 90 17.46 -4.25 0.59
C PRO A 90 18.77 -4.98 0.21
N VAL A 91 19.77 -5.06 1.08
CA VAL A 91 21.10 -5.60 0.72
C VAL A 91 21.15 -7.12 0.89
N GLU A 92 21.30 -7.62 2.11
CA GLU A 92 21.33 -9.04 2.41
C GLU A 92 20.38 -9.37 3.53
N TYR A 93 19.56 -10.40 3.35
CA TYR A 93 18.63 -10.85 4.36
C TYR A 93 18.36 -12.36 4.25
N LYS A 94 18.08 -12.98 5.39
CA LYS A 94 17.73 -14.40 5.47
C LYS A 94 16.25 -14.61 5.20
N LYS A 95 15.89 -15.81 4.73
CA LYS A 95 14.51 -16.24 4.40
C LYS A 95 14.20 -17.57 5.09
N GLY A 96 12.92 -17.95 5.07
CA GLY A 96 12.48 -19.26 5.56
C GLY A 96 12.02 -19.25 7.02
N PHE A 97 11.94 -18.09 7.67
CA PHE A 97 11.46 -17.98 9.05
C PHE A 97 9.94 -18.13 9.11
N PRO A 98 9.40 -19.01 9.99
CA PRO A 98 7.96 -19.11 10.23
C PRO A 98 7.34 -17.77 10.64
N ILE A 99 6.16 -17.49 10.11
CA ILE A 99 5.38 -16.30 10.44
C ILE A 99 4.20 -16.73 11.30
N GLU A 100 4.08 -16.13 12.48
CA GLU A 100 3.02 -16.39 13.45
C GLU A 100 2.11 -15.18 13.62
N GLY A 101 0.87 -15.39 14.09
CA GLY A 101 -0.06 -14.34 14.47
C GLY A 101 -0.97 -13.85 13.34
N LEU A 102 -0.89 -14.42 12.13
CA LEU A 102 -1.77 -14.06 11.00
C LEU A 102 -3.24 -14.33 11.31
N GLU A 103 -3.54 -15.34 12.11
CA GLU A 103 -4.90 -15.69 12.54
C GLU A 103 -5.59 -14.60 13.35
N LYS A 104 -4.84 -13.69 13.99
CA LYS A 104 -5.37 -12.59 14.81
C LYS A 104 -6.09 -11.52 13.99
N PHE A 105 -5.89 -11.51 12.67
CA PHE A 105 -6.59 -10.59 11.76
C PHE A 105 -7.97 -11.09 11.36
N LYS A 106 -8.26 -12.38 11.55
CA LYS A 106 -9.54 -12.96 11.15
C LYS A 106 -10.72 -12.32 11.87
N GLY A 107 -11.68 -11.84 11.10
CA GLY A 107 -12.90 -11.20 11.61
C GLY A 107 -12.69 -9.77 12.15
N LYS A 108 -11.64 -9.09 11.72
CA LYS A 108 -11.37 -7.69 12.06
C LYS A 108 -11.50 -6.82 10.80
N ASP A 109 -12.61 -6.11 10.67
CA ASP A 109 -12.97 -5.37 9.46
C ASP A 109 -12.08 -4.16 9.15
N ASP A 110 -11.43 -3.58 10.19
CA ASP A 110 -10.54 -2.42 10.04
C ASP A 110 -9.08 -2.79 9.81
N TYR A 111 -8.75 -4.08 9.75
CA TYR A 111 -7.37 -4.55 9.69
C TYR A 111 -7.16 -5.54 8.56
N TYR A 112 -6.09 -5.34 7.83
CA TYR A 112 -5.70 -6.19 6.72
C TYR A 112 -4.23 -6.60 6.87
N VAL A 113 -3.90 -7.81 6.42
CA VAL A 113 -2.52 -8.26 6.27
C VAL A 113 -2.33 -8.76 4.84
N PHE A 114 -1.48 -8.05 4.10
CA PHE A 114 -1.18 -8.36 2.70
C PHE A 114 0.14 -9.10 2.62
N HIS A 115 0.13 -10.22 1.91
CA HIS A 115 1.32 -11.03 1.66
C HIS A 115 2.13 -10.42 0.49
N SER A 116 3.44 -10.26 0.71
CA SER A 116 4.42 -9.89 -0.31
C SER A 116 5.45 -11.02 -0.47
N GLY A 117 6.54 -10.96 0.26
CA GLY A 117 7.59 -11.97 0.24
C GLY A 117 7.31 -13.13 1.20
N THR A 118 6.30 -13.92 0.94
CA THR A 118 5.95 -15.12 1.73
C THR A 118 5.80 -16.34 0.84
N LYS A 119 5.92 -17.54 1.41
CA LYS A 119 5.60 -18.82 0.76
C LYS A 119 5.18 -19.85 1.80
N PHE A 120 4.63 -20.97 1.36
CA PHE A 120 4.49 -22.15 2.19
C PHE A 120 5.80 -22.95 2.20
N ASN A 121 6.18 -23.49 3.36
CA ASN A 121 7.24 -24.49 3.49
C ASN A 121 6.68 -25.89 3.27
N GLU A 122 7.53 -26.92 3.35
CA GLU A 122 7.16 -28.34 3.16
C GLU A 122 6.14 -28.83 4.19
N ASN A 123 6.05 -28.19 5.35
CA ASN A 123 5.11 -28.50 6.43
C ASN A 123 3.79 -27.71 6.31
N GLY A 124 3.59 -26.91 5.25
CA GLY A 124 2.40 -26.08 5.05
C GLY A 124 2.36 -24.83 5.92
N GLN A 125 3.46 -24.43 6.56
CA GLN A 125 3.55 -23.19 7.33
C GLN A 125 3.93 -22.03 6.40
N ILE A 126 3.37 -20.84 6.67
CA ILE A 126 3.77 -19.60 5.98
C ILE A 126 5.12 -19.14 6.55
N VAL A 127 6.08 -18.90 5.66
CA VAL A 127 7.43 -18.47 6.00
C VAL A 127 7.86 -17.26 5.18
N THR A 128 8.85 -16.50 5.68
CA THR A 128 9.45 -15.39 4.95
C THR A 128 10.15 -15.88 3.68
N ASN A 129 9.97 -15.15 2.56
CA ASN A 129 10.59 -15.46 1.27
C ASN A 129 11.00 -14.21 0.47
N GLY A 130 11.07 -13.05 1.09
CA GLY A 130 11.42 -11.78 0.44
C GLY A 130 11.93 -10.74 1.41
N GLY A 131 12.40 -9.62 0.88
CA GLY A 131 12.83 -8.49 1.68
C GLY A 131 11.65 -7.77 2.34
N ARG A 132 10.65 -7.35 1.56
CA ARG A 132 9.34 -6.96 2.08
C ARG A 132 8.51 -8.22 2.25
N VAL A 133 8.05 -8.49 3.47
CA VAL A 133 7.40 -9.75 3.84
C VAL A 133 5.88 -9.60 3.89
N LEU A 134 5.39 -8.65 4.67
CA LEU A 134 3.96 -8.38 4.85
C LEU A 134 3.69 -6.89 4.87
N GLY A 135 2.51 -6.48 4.41
CA GLY A 135 1.95 -5.15 4.63
C GLY A 135 0.84 -5.24 5.67
N VAL A 136 1.02 -4.61 6.83
CA VAL A 136 0.00 -4.52 7.87
C VAL A 136 -0.73 -3.20 7.72
N THR A 137 -2.00 -3.28 7.37
CA THR A 137 -2.84 -2.12 7.07
C THR A 137 -3.95 -1.99 8.09
N ALA A 138 -4.20 -0.77 8.53
CA ALA A 138 -5.35 -0.48 9.38
C ALA A 138 -6.07 0.80 8.95
N THR A 139 -7.38 0.83 9.17
CA THR A 139 -8.25 1.97 8.91
C THR A 139 -8.71 2.59 10.24
N GLY A 140 -8.75 3.90 10.29
CA GLY A 140 -9.20 4.68 11.45
C GLY A 140 -9.98 5.92 11.02
N LYS A 141 -10.65 6.59 11.96
CA LYS A 141 -11.42 7.83 11.71
C LYS A 141 -10.54 8.99 11.19
N ASP A 142 -9.25 8.95 11.50
CA ASP A 142 -8.26 9.91 11.08
C ASP A 142 -6.90 9.22 10.91
N LEU A 143 -5.92 9.93 10.36
CA LEU A 143 -4.59 9.41 10.09
C LEU A 143 -3.86 8.98 11.39
N LYS A 144 -4.09 9.69 12.48
CA LYS A 144 -3.48 9.40 13.79
C LYS A 144 -3.98 8.06 14.36
N GLU A 145 -5.29 7.83 14.29
CA GLU A 145 -5.88 6.58 14.73
C GLU A 145 -5.48 5.42 13.80
N ALA A 146 -5.57 5.60 12.47
CA ALA A 146 -5.17 4.58 11.51
C ALA A 146 -3.70 4.16 11.72
N ARG A 147 -2.81 5.13 11.90
CA ARG A 147 -1.40 4.89 12.22
C ARG A 147 -1.22 4.10 13.51
N LYS A 148 -1.87 4.53 14.60
CA LYS A 148 -1.82 3.84 15.89
C LYS A 148 -2.26 2.38 15.75
N LYS A 149 -3.42 2.14 15.13
CA LYS A 149 -3.96 0.79 14.87
C LYS A 149 -3.00 -0.07 14.03
N ALA A 150 -2.42 0.49 12.96
CA ALA A 150 -1.50 -0.24 12.11
C ALA A 150 -0.27 -0.71 12.88
N TYR A 151 0.36 0.17 13.69
CA TYR A 151 1.51 -0.20 14.51
C TYR A 151 1.14 -1.20 15.63
N GLU A 152 0.01 -1.05 16.29
CA GLU A 152 -0.48 -2.03 17.26
C GLU A 152 -0.68 -3.42 16.61
N ALA A 153 -1.19 -3.46 15.39
CA ALA A 153 -1.39 -4.70 14.64
C ALA A 153 -0.06 -5.34 14.19
N THR A 154 1.01 -4.58 13.98
CA THR A 154 2.33 -5.15 13.68
C THR A 154 2.87 -6.01 14.83
N GLU A 155 2.46 -5.73 16.07
CA GLU A 155 2.85 -6.52 17.24
C GLU A 155 2.13 -7.88 17.33
N TRP A 156 1.06 -8.06 16.56
CA TRP A 156 0.37 -9.36 16.49
C TRP A 156 1.18 -10.39 15.71
N ILE A 157 2.05 -9.93 14.80
CA ILE A 157 2.85 -10.77 13.90
C ILE A 157 4.26 -10.91 14.45
N SER A 158 4.76 -12.14 14.47
CA SER A 158 6.15 -12.44 14.79
C SER A 158 6.80 -13.30 13.71
N PHE A 159 8.04 -13.00 13.42
CA PHE A 159 9.00 -13.85 12.71
C PHE A 159 10.40 -13.39 13.07
N GLU A 160 11.36 -14.30 13.01
CA GLU A 160 12.76 -13.98 13.25
C GLU A 160 13.25 -12.95 12.23
N ASN A 161 14.06 -11.99 12.65
CA ASN A 161 14.55 -10.86 11.87
C ASN A 161 13.48 -9.88 11.36
N LYS A 162 12.34 -9.77 12.02
CA LYS A 162 11.32 -8.77 11.71
C LYS A 162 11.88 -7.36 11.88
N TYR A 163 11.77 -6.54 10.85
CA TYR A 163 12.12 -5.12 10.84
C TYR A 163 11.00 -4.26 10.26
N MET A 164 10.86 -3.03 10.72
CA MET A 164 9.93 -2.04 10.17
C MET A 164 10.41 -0.62 10.48
N SER A 165 10.02 0.36 9.66
CA SER A 165 10.16 1.78 9.98
C SER A 165 9.14 2.19 11.03
N HIS A 166 9.53 3.10 11.95
CA HIS A 166 8.67 3.57 13.06
C HIS A 166 8.05 4.94 12.82
N ASP A 167 8.31 5.57 11.68
CA ASP A 167 7.95 6.95 11.35
C ASP A 167 6.92 7.07 10.21
N ILE A 168 6.35 5.95 9.75
CA ILE A 168 5.35 5.95 8.66
C ILE A 168 4.15 6.84 9.03
N GLY A 169 3.81 7.77 8.13
CA GLY A 169 2.69 8.71 8.28
C GLY A 169 2.93 9.84 9.27
N LEU A 170 4.10 9.94 9.92
CA LEU A 170 4.35 10.91 10.97
C LEU A 170 4.42 12.35 10.43
N SER A 171 5.09 12.56 9.30
CA SER A 171 5.20 13.88 8.67
C SER A 171 3.85 14.45 8.23
N LEU A 172 2.96 13.61 7.74
CA LEU A 172 1.61 14.03 7.32
C LEU A 172 0.74 14.44 8.51
N ILE A 173 0.89 13.80 9.67
CA ILE A 173 0.20 14.17 10.90
C ILE A 173 0.64 15.58 11.34
N HIS A 174 1.93 15.87 11.34
CA HIS A 174 2.47 17.18 11.71
C HIS A 174 2.00 18.30 10.75
N ILE A 175 1.88 18.02 9.45
CA ILE A 175 1.35 18.98 8.48
C ILE A 175 -0.12 19.31 8.79
N SER A 176 -0.95 18.30 9.08
CA SER A 176 -2.37 18.48 9.36
C SER A 176 -2.65 19.18 10.71
N GLU A 177 -1.74 19.09 11.68
CA GLU A 177 -1.86 19.79 12.97
C GLU A 177 -1.37 21.26 12.90
N SER A 178 -0.69 21.65 11.82
CA SER A 178 -0.11 22.98 11.62
C SER A 178 -0.97 23.89 10.73
N THR A 179 -2.08 23.39 10.18
CA THR A 179 -3.06 24.12 9.35
C THR A 179 -4.36 24.32 10.10
#